data_28ddc414655f7ccf2a7499def92ee05a
#
_entry.id   28ddc414655f7ccf2a7499def92ee05a
#
_cell.length_a   1.000
_cell.length_b   1.000
_cell.length_c   1.000
_cell.angle_alpha   90.00
_cell.angle_beta   90.00
_cell.angle_gamma   90.00
#
_symmetry.space_group_name_H-M   'P 1'
#
loop_
_entity.id
_entity.type
_entity.pdbx_description
1 polymer ?
#
loop_
_entity_poly.entity_id
_entity_poly.type
_entity_poly.pdbx_seq_one_letter_code
_entity_poly.pdbx_strand_id
1 'polypeptide(L)'
;MTSDTKNMAQHAADAVTNKSDNVKYANASYSWQTFLIDFYRRIKQYYNFDFDSFMIMIVTISHVTHENYKEDPGIEGSYKDFIKEFKHVAPGSLSKRKLGINAISNILEMPEETTRRKIEKLIKQGL
;
A
#
# COMPACT_ATOMS: atom_id res chain seq x y z
N MET A 1 -27.40 -31.61 32.68
CA MET A 1 -28.15 -30.38 32.37
C MET A 1 -27.31 -29.12 32.41
N THR A 2 -26.19 -29.07 33.12
CA THR A 2 -25.28 -27.91 33.15
C THR A 2 -24.36 -27.77 31.92
N SER A 3 -24.16 -28.79 31.10
CA SER A 3 -23.35 -28.74 29.88
C SER A 3 -24.07 -28.05 28.70
N ASP A 4 -25.38 -28.25 28.58
CA ASP A 4 -26.17 -27.67 27.46
C ASP A 4 -26.33 -26.17 27.59
N THR A 5 -26.57 -25.67 28.83
CA THR A 5 -26.65 -24.23 29.10
C THR A 5 -25.33 -23.50 28.92
N LYS A 6 -24.20 -24.14 29.23
CA LYS A 6 -22.87 -23.59 28.96
C LYS A 6 -22.59 -23.52 27.47
N ASN A 7 -22.96 -24.55 26.70
CA ASN A 7 -22.78 -24.57 25.26
C ASN A 7 -23.64 -23.49 24.57
N MET A 8 -24.88 -23.30 24.99
CA MET A 8 -25.75 -22.25 24.44
C MET A 8 -25.22 -20.85 24.74
N ALA A 9 -24.71 -20.60 25.95
CA ALA A 9 -24.11 -19.33 26.31
C ALA A 9 -22.81 -19.08 25.51
N GLN A 10 -22.01 -20.11 25.29
CA GLN A 10 -20.79 -19.99 24.48
C GLN A 10 -21.11 -19.71 23.02
N HIS A 11 -22.09 -20.39 22.42
CA HIS A 11 -22.53 -20.11 21.05
C HIS A 11 -23.08 -18.69 20.89
N ALA A 12 -23.84 -18.19 21.88
CA ALA A 12 -24.34 -16.82 21.86
C ALA A 12 -23.19 -15.80 21.97
N ALA A 13 -22.21 -16.03 22.84
CA ALA A 13 -21.02 -15.19 22.97
C ALA A 13 -20.19 -15.19 21.68
N ASP A 14 -19.95 -16.35 21.08
CA ASP A 14 -19.22 -16.47 19.81
C ASP A 14 -19.96 -15.77 18.67
N ALA A 15 -21.27 -15.85 18.59
CA ALA A 15 -22.08 -15.16 17.59
C ALA A 15 -22.01 -13.63 17.74
N VAL A 16 -22.01 -13.11 18.96
CA VAL A 16 -21.88 -11.66 19.24
C VAL A 16 -20.48 -11.18 18.88
N THR A 17 -19.44 -11.91 19.26
CA THR A 17 -18.05 -11.59 18.93
C THR A 17 -17.84 -11.59 17.41
N ASN A 18 -18.34 -12.60 16.73
CA ASN A 18 -18.23 -12.73 15.29
C ASN A 18 -18.95 -11.58 14.55
N LYS A 19 -20.13 -11.18 15.03
CA LYS A 19 -20.86 -10.02 14.48
C LYS A 19 -20.09 -8.71 14.68
N SER A 20 -19.48 -8.50 15.84
CA SER A 20 -18.66 -7.32 16.13
C SER A 20 -17.43 -7.27 15.23
N ASP A 21 -16.74 -8.40 15.03
CA ASP A 21 -15.57 -8.49 14.16
C ASP A 21 -15.94 -8.28 12.70
N ASN A 22 -17.06 -8.78 12.23
CA ASN A 22 -17.57 -8.54 10.89
C ASN A 22 -17.89 -7.07 10.64
N VAL A 23 -18.46 -6.37 11.61
CA VAL A 23 -18.73 -4.92 11.52
C VAL A 23 -17.41 -4.13 11.45
N LYS A 24 -16.44 -4.46 12.28
CA LYS A 24 -15.10 -3.84 12.23
C LYS A 24 -14.42 -4.07 10.89
N TYR A 25 -14.47 -5.29 10.38
CA TYR A 25 -13.92 -5.63 9.08
C TYR A 25 -14.61 -4.85 7.95
N ALA A 26 -15.93 -4.78 7.95
CA ALA A 26 -16.69 -4.03 6.97
C ALA A 26 -16.36 -2.54 7.00
N ASN A 27 -16.23 -1.94 8.19
CA ASN A 27 -15.84 -0.54 8.35
C ASN A 27 -14.41 -0.29 7.86
N ALA A 28 -13.48 -1.17 8.18
CA ALA A 28 -12.10 -1.06 7.71
C ALA A 28 -12.02 -1.19 6.19
N SER A 29 -12.75 -2.13 5.61
CA SER A 29 -12.83 -2.34 4.15
C SER A 29 -13.43 -1.12 3.45
N TYR A 30 -14.51 -0.57 3.97
CA TYR A 30 -15.13 0.65 3.42
C TYR A 30 -14.19 1.86 3.50
N SER A 31 -13.52 2.05 4.63
CA SER A 31 -12.55 3.13 4.81
C SER A 31 -11.37 3.00 3.84
N TRP A 32 -10.89 1.79 3.62
CA TRP A 32 -9.85 1.51 2.64
C TRP A 32 -10.29 1.83 1.22
N GLN A 33 -11.49 1.40 0.84
CA GLN A 33 -12.04 1.66 -0.50
C GLN A 33 -12.21 3.16 -0.75
N THR A 34 -12.78 3.89 0.19
CA THR A 34 -12.95 5.35 0.07
C THR A 34 -11.62 6.08 0.02
N PHE A 35 -10.65 5.64 0.83
CA PHE A 35 -9.29 6.16 0.77
C PHE A 35 -8.65 5.96 -0.61
N LEU A 36 -8.73 4.76 -1.17
CA LEU A 36 -8.15 4.47 -2.49
C LEU A 36 -8.77 5.33 -3.60
N ILE A 37 -10.09 5.48 -3.58
CA ILE A 37 -10.80 6.29 -4.57
C ILE A 37 -10.36 7.76 -4.48
N ASP A 38 -10.33 8.31 -3.28
CA ASP A 38 -9.94 9.71 -3.06
C ASP A 38 -8.47 9.94 -3.40
N PHE A 39 -7.61 9.02 -2.96
CA PHE A 39 -6.18 9.07 -3.25
C PHE A 39 -5.89 9.01 -4.75
N TYR A 40 -6.51 8.08 -5.46
CA TYR A 40 -6.37 7.96 -6.92
C TYR A 40 -6.86 9.22 -7.65
N ARG A 41 -7.99 9.78 -7.24
CA ARG A 41 -8.53 11.03 -7.82
C ARG A 41 -7.56 12.19 -7.64
N ARG A 42 -6.98 12.36 -6.47
CA ARG A 42 -6.00 13.41 -6.19
C ARG A 42 -4.75 13.24 -7.03
N ILE A 43 -4.20 12.04 -7.07
CA ILE A 43 -3.02 11.74 -7.87
C ILE A 43 -3.29 12.03 -9.35
N LYS A 44 -4.43 11.63 -9.86
CA LYS A 44 -4.82 11.88 -11.25
C LYS A 44 -4.94 13.39 -11.56
N GLN A 45 -5.49 14.17 -10.64
CA GLN A 45 -5.60 15.62 -10.78
C GLN A 45 -4.24 16.31 -10.84
N TYR A 46 -3.30 15.90 -9.99
CA TYR A 46 -1.99 16.52 -9.91
C TYR A 46 -1.04 16.09 -11.02
N TYR A 47 -1.05 14.82 -11.40
CA TYR A 47 -0.04 14.23 -12.27
C TYR A 47 -0.59 13.78 -13.62
N ASN A 48 -1.89 13.72 -13.79
CA ASN A 48 -2.58 13.35 -15.03
C ASN A 48 -2.05 12.05 -15.67
N PHE A 49 -1.83 11.02 -14.85
CA PHE A 49 -1.40 9.72 -15.34
C PHE A 49 -2.47 8.63 -15.12
N ASP A 50 -2.36 7.55 -15.86
CA ASP A 50 -3.29 6.45 -15.83
C ASP A 50 -3.10 5.53 -14.60
N PHE A 51 -3.97 4.54 -14.46
CA PHE A 51 -3.94 3.62 -13.34
C PHE A 51 -2.65 2.78 -13.32
N ASP A 52 -2.18 2.32 -14.48
CA ASP A 52 -0.95 1.52 -14.56
C ASP A 52 0.27 2.32 -14.10
N SER A 53 0.38 3.58 -14.51
CA SER A 53 1.42 4.49 -14.04
C SER A 53 1.35 4.74 -12.55
N PHE A 54 0.14 4.87 -12.02
CA PHE A 54 -0.10 4.97 -10.59
C PHE A 54 0.39 3.71 -9.85
N MET A 55 0.09 2.53 -10.36
CA MET A 55 0.55 1.27 -9.77
C MET A 55 2.08 1.11 -9.84
N ILE A 56 2.71 1.54 -10.92
CA ILE A 56 4.17 1.57 -11.03
C ILE A 56 4.77 2.45 -9.93
N MET A 57 4.21 3.62 -9.68
CA MET A 57 4.64 4.49 -8.58
C MET A 57 4.47 3.82 -7.22
N ILE A 58 3.33 3.18 -6.97
CA ILE A 58 3.07 2.49 -5.69
C ILE A 58 4.09 1.36 -5.47
N VAL A 59 4.37 0.56 -6.47
CA VAL A 59 5.39 -0.50 -6.38
C VAL A 59 6.77 0.08 -6.08
N THR A 60 7.15 1.15 -6.75
CA THR A 60 8.45 1.82 -6.54
C THR A 60 8.56 2.39 -5.12
N ILE A 61 7.54 3.09 -4.66
CA ILE A 61 7.49 3.66 -3.30
C ILE A 61 7.52 2.53 -2.25
N SER A 62 6.76 1.47 -2.46
CA SER A 62 6.73 0.32 -1.55
C SER A 62 8.09 -0.36 -1.45
N HIS A 63 8.81 -0.48 -2.56
CA HIS A 63 10.17 -1.03 -2.58
C HIS A 63 11.14 -0.18 -1.78
N VAL A 64 11.14 1.13 -1.98
CA VAL A 64 11.99 2.07 -1.23
C VAL A 64 11.65 2.03 0.25
N THR A 65 10.38 2.04 0.60
CA THR A 65 9.92 1.95 2.00
C THR A 65 10.36 0.63 2.65
N HIS A 66 10.23 -0.47 1.92
CA HIS A 66 10.64 -1.79 2.43
C HIS A 66 12.15 -1.88 2.66
N GLU A 67 12.96 -1.36 1.76
CA GLU A 67 14.41 -1.35 1.91
C GLU A 67 14.85 -0.46 3.08
N ASN A 68 14.25 0.70 3.23
CA ASN A 68 14.52 1.56 4.40
C ASN A 68 14.11 0.90 5.71
N TYR A 69 12.99 0.19 5.73
CA TYR A 69 12.52 -0.54 6.91
C TYR A 69 13.46 -1.69 7.31
N LYS A 70 14.09 -2.35 6.34
CA LYS A 70 15.10 -3.39 6.62
C LYS A 70 16.37 -2.84 7.27
N GLU A 71 16.77 -1.63 6.91
CA GLU A 71 17.97 -1.00 7.44
C GLU A 71 17.77 -0.45 8.86
N ASP A 72 16.58 0.00 9.16
CA ASP A 72 16.23 0.52 10.49
C ASP A 72 14.86 -0.01 10.94
N PRO A 73 14.80 -1.25 11.47
CA PRO A 73 13.55 -1.83 11.96
C PRO A 73 12.99 -1.14 13.20
N GLY A 74 13.71 -0.16 13.76
CA GLY A 74 13.28 0.61 14.92
C GLY A 74 12.51 1.89 14.60
N ILE A 75 12.09 2.10 13.35
CA ILE A 75 11.21 3.24 13.00
C ILE A 75 9.79 2.98 13.52
N GLU A 76 9.64 2.98 14.83
CA GLU A 76 8.37 3.31 15.49
C GLU A 76 8.20 4.83 15.46
N GLY A 77 8.22 5.38 14.25
CA GLY A 77 8.08 6.81 14.07
C GLY A 77 6.63 7.20 13.79
N SER A 78 6.27 8.40 14.23
CA SER A 78 5.03 9.02 13.78
C SER A 78 5.07 9.23 12.25
N TYR A 79 3.91 9.39 11.63
CA TYR A 79 3.80 9.74 10.20
C TYR A 79 4.69 10.96 9.83
N LYS A 80 4.90 11.90 10.76
CA LYS A 80 5.80 13.05 10.56
C LYS A 80 7.26 12.64 10.39
N ASP A 81 7.72 11.65 11.15
CA ASP A 81 9.09 11.14 11.06
C ASP A 81 9.29 10.38 9.75
N PHE A 82 8.30 9.60 9.33
CA PHE A 82 8.27 8.96 8.01
C PHE A 82 8.40 9.98 6.87
N ILE A 83 7.63 11.06 6.91
CA ILE A 83 7.70 12.13 5.90
C ILE A 83 9.05 12.85 5.91
N LYS A 84 9.64 13.08 7.10
CA LYS A 84 10.98 13.68 7.20
C LYS A 84 12.05 12.82 6.55
N GLU A 85 12.06 11.52 6.83
CA GLU A 85 13.00 10.59 6.22
C GLU A 85 12.81 10.50 4.71
N PHE A 86 11.58 10.49 4.23
CA PHE A 86 11.28 10.50 2.81
C PHE A 86 11.83 11.74 2.09
N LYS A 87 11.82 12.91 2.76
CA LYS A 87 12.41 14.15 2.23
C LYS A 87 13.94 14.15 2.25
N HIS A 88 14.55 13.39 3.15
CA HIS A 88 16.01 13.28 3.28
C HIS A 88 16.62 12.17 2.41
N VAL A 89 15.80 11.34 1.78
CA VAL A 89 16.28 10.40 0.78
C VAL A 89 16.74 11.21 -0.43
N ALA A 90 18.04 11.45 -0.51
CA ALA A 90 18.61 12.16 -1.64
C ALA A 90 18.27 11.45 -2.95
N PRO A 91 17.91 12.17 -4.03
CA PRO A 91 17.59 11.55 -5.33
C PRO A 91 18.64 10.55 -5.83
N GLY A 92 19.91 10.72 -5.44
CA GLY A 92 21.00 9.80 -5.77
C GLY A 92 21.03 8.50 -4.98
N SER A 93 20.40 8.42 -3.81
CA SER A 93 20.37 7.18 -3.01
C SER A 93 19.33 6.19 -3.52
N LEU A 94 18.31 6.65 -4.24
CA LEU A 94 17.36 5.82 -4.95
C LEU A 94 17.99 5.06 -6.12
N SER A 95 19.09 5.58 -6.67
CA SER A 95 19.81 4.96 -7.79
C SER A 95 20.65 3.74 -7.40
N LYS A 96 20.99 3.57 -6.13
CA LYS A 96 21.80 2.44 -5.64
C LYS A 96 21.00 1.14 -5.51
N ARG A 97 19.68 1.20 -5.51
CA ARG A 97 18.76 0.06 -5.30
C ARG A 97 17.71 0.03 -6.39
N LYS A 98 18.18 -0.17 -7.62
CA LYS A 98 17.30 -0.19 -8.78
C LYS A 98 16.31 -1.35 -8.70
N LEU A 99 15.05 -1.03 -8.50
CA LEU A 99 13.98 -1.91 -8.92
C LEU A 99 13.96 -1.88 -10.45
N GLY A 100 14.38 -2.97 -11.09
CA GLY A 100 14.46 -3.06 -12.54
C GLY A 100 13.07 -3.07 -13.19
N ILE A 101 13.00 -2.61 -14.43
CA ILE A 101 11.78 -2.63 -15.26
C ILE A 101 11.17 -4.03 -15.30
N ASN A 102 12.01 -5.05 -15.44
CA ASN A 102 11.59 -6.45 -15.45
C ASN A 102 10.91 -6.86 -14.13
N ALA A 103 11.45 -6.45 -12.98
CA ALA A 103 10.85 -6.73 -11.68
C ALA A 103 9.47 -6.05 -11.53
N ILE A 104 9.34 -4.79 -11.93
CA ILE A 104 8.06 -4.07 -11.90
C ILE A 104 7.05 -4.73 -12.82
N SER A 105 7.45 -5.10 -14.04
CA SER A 105 6.55 -5.76 -14.99
C SER A 105 6.05 -7.11 -14.46
N ASN A 106 6.89 -7.87 -13.80
CA ASN A 106 6.51 -9.15 -13.17
C ASN A 106 5.58 -8.95 -11.98
N ILE A 107 5.84 -7.98 -11.12
CA ILE A 107 4.97 -7.68 -9.96
C ILE A 107 3.57 -7.28 -10.42
N LEU A 108 3.48 -6.44 -11.43
CA LEU A 108 2.19 -5.91 -11.94
C LEU A 108 1.57 -6.77 -13.03
N GLU A 109 2.24 -7.86 -13.43
CA GLU A 109 1.77 -8.72 -14.53
C GLU A 109 1.50 -7.93 -15.81
N MET A 110 2.37 -6.97 -16.13
CA MET A 110 2.31 -6.12 -17.31
C MET A 110 3.38 -6.52 -18.33
N PRO A 111 3.15 -6.32 -19.63
CA PRO A 111 4.20 -6.48 -20.65
C PRO A 111 5.38 -5.56 -20.35
N GLU A 112 6.60 -6.06 -20.49
CA GLU A 112 7.83 -5.32 -20.19
C GLU A 112 7.94 -4.03 -21.01
N GLU A 113 7.60 -4.07 -22.28
CA GLU A 113 7.63 -2.89 -23.17
C GLU A 113 6.62 -1.82 -22.76
N THR A 114 5.42 -2.22 -22.35
CA THR A 114 4.40 -1.31 -21.81
C THR A 114 4.89 -0.66 -20.53
N THR A 115 5.49 -1.44 -19.63
CA THR A 115 6.07 -0.96 -18.37
C THR A 115 7.18 0.04 -18.62
N ARG A 116 8.11 -0.26 -19.54
CA ARG A 116 9.21 0.62 -19.93
C ARG A 116 8.70 1.96 -20.44
N ARG A 117 7.76 1.95 -21.36
CA ARG A 117 7.19 3.16 -21.95
C ARG A 117 6.51 4.05 -20.90
N LYS A 118 5.78 3.44 -19.98
CA LYS A 118 5.11 4.17 -18.90
C LYS A 118 6.10 4.75 -17.89
N ILE A 119 7.15 4.03 -17.55
CA ILE A 119 8.25 4.53 -16.69
C ILE A 119 8.97 5.70 -17.35
N GLU A 120 9.31 5.59 -18.63
CA GLU A 120 9.95 6.69 -19.37
C GLU A 120 9.08 7.95 -19.38
N LYS A 121 7.77 7.78 -19.57
CA LYS A 121 6.82 8.90 -19.50
C LYS A 121 6.78 9.54 -18.10
N LEU A 122 6.79 8.74 -17.04
CA LEU A 122 6.84 9.23 -15.67
C LEU A 122 8.12 10.01 -15.38
N ILE A 123 9.26 9.52 -15.84
CA ILE A 123 10.56 10.20 -15.70
C ILE A 123 10.55 11.55 -16.44
N LYS A 124 9.99 11.62 -17.65
CA LYS A 124 9.82 12.88 -18.39
C LYS A 124 8.93 13.89 -17.68
N GLN A 125 7.98 13.43 -16.88
CA GLN A 125 7.10 14.28 -16.07
C GLN A 125 7.76 14.76 -14.77
N GLY A 126 9.00 14.37 -14.51
CA GLY A 126 9.75 14.75 -13.31
C GLY A 126 9.51 13.83 -12.10
N LEU A 127 8.97 12.66 -12.35
CA LEU A 127 8.77 11.62 -11.36
C LEU A 127 9.81 10.53 -11.56
#